data_a0b6157117a173247c30bb7d2bf51ee6
#
_entry.id   a0b6157117a173247c30bb7d2bf51ee6
#
_cell.length_a   1.000
_cell.length_b   1.000
_cell.length_c   1.000
_cell.angle_alpha   90.00
_cell.angle_beta   90.00
_cell.angle_gamma   90.00
#
_symmetry.space_group_name_H-M   'P 1'
#
loop_
_entity.id
_entity.type
_entity.pdbx_description
1 polymer ?
#
loop_
_entity_poly.entity_id
_entity_poly.type
_entity_poly.pdbx_seq_one_letter_code
_entity_poly.pdbx_strand_id
1 'polypeptide(L)'
;MRVFVAGGTGAIGRRLVPQLVARGHQVTATTTSAGKLGLLEQLGAEGIVMDGLDAASVGEAVAAARPDAIVHEMTALSVAHNGKPNFRHPERLAASTNRLRTDGTDHLLAAAEATGVSHVVAQSVATWTEIGDGGRVREEDPLPSEEVGPKMRRMAEALRYVEDVVVKTGGTALRYGAFYGSGTNDDLVELVRKRRFPLVGGGTGYFNWVHLDDAANATVLALEQMAKGVFNIVDDEPAQVREWLPYLAKSAGVRRPMRLPRWVAQLLAGEMVKMVTEGRAFSNAKAKRELGWELRYPSWRQGFEEEFA
;
A
#
# COMPACT_ATOMS: atom_id res chain seq x y z
N MET A 1 19.97 14.04 0.88
CA MET A 1 20.39 12.63 0.74
C MET A 1 20.15 12.17 -0.69
N ARG A 2 20.88 11.16 -1.15
CA ARG A 2 20.57 10.41 -2.36
C ARG A 2 19.59 9.31 -1.99
N VAL A 3 18.41 9.33 -2.59
CA VAL A 3 17.32 8.39 -2.26
C VAL A 3 17.02 7.52 -3.48
N PHE A 4 17.06 6.22 -3.28
CA PHE A 4 16.65 5.25 -4.30
C PHE A 4 15.19 4.83 -4.07
N VAL A 5 14.31 5.08 -5.04
CA VAL A 5 12.88 4.74 -4.95
C VAL A 5 12.58 3.59 -5.90
N ALA A 6 12.51 2.37 -5.38
CA ALA A 6 12.08 1.21 -6.12
C ALA A 6 10.55 1.23 -6.30
N GLY A 7 10.09 1.43 -7.54
CA GLY A 7 8.66 1.56 -7.86
C GLY A 7 8.18 3.00 -8.06
N GLY A 8 9.05 3.91 -8.53
CA GLY A 8 8.77 5.34 -8.68
C GLY A 8 7.58 5.70 -9.59
N THR A 9 7.19 4.84 -10.51
CA THR A 9 6.01 5.07 -11.37
C THR A 9 4.69 4.53 -10.81
N GLY A 10 4.72 3.92 -9.62
CA GLY A 10 3.54 3.44 -8.88
C GLY A 10 2.69 4.59 -8.30
N ALA A 11 1.55 4.24 -7.69
CA ALA A 11 0.64 5.22 -7.09
C ALA A 11 1.32 6.10 -6.04
N ILE A 12 2.02 5.49 -5.09
CA ILE A 12 2.83 6.20 -4.08
C ILE A 12 4.03 6.89 -4.74
N GLY A 13 4.80 6.20 -5.57
CA GLY A 13 6.03 6.74 -6.17
C GLY A 13 5.82 8.08 -6.88
N ARG A 14 4.70 8.23 -7.60
CA ARG A 14 4.35 9.49 -8.28
C ARG A 14 4.07 10.66 -7.32
N ARG A 15 3.73 10.40 -6.07
CA ARG A 15 3.53 11.41 -5.02
C ARG A 15 4.78 11.59 -4.19
N LEU A 16 5.51 10.51 -3.94
CA LEU A 16 6.72 10.48 -3.13
C LEU A 16 7.89 11.20 -3.80
N VAL A 17 8.15 10.90 -5.08
CA VAL A 17 9.29 11.47 -5.80
C VAL A 17 9.28 13.01 -5.78
N PRO A 18 8.19 13.71 -6.17
CA PRO A 18 8.15 15.17 -6.10
C PRO A 18 8.32 15.73 -4.68
N GLN A 19 7.79 15.03 -3.66
CA GLN A 19 7.93 15.47 -2.27
C GLN A 19 9.40 15.36 -1.79
N LEU A 20 10.10 14.29 -2.15
CA LEU A 20 11.52 14.13 -1.86
C LEU A 20 12.37 15.20 -2.57
N VAL A 21 12.10 15.44 -3.86
CA VAL A 21 12.80 16.46 -4.64
C VAL A 21 12.57 17.86 -4.06
N ALA A 22 11.33 18.19 -3.69
CA ALA A 22 10.99 19.48 -3.08
C ALA A 22 11.69 19.72 -1.73
N ARG A 23 12.09 18.65 -1.04
CA ARG A 23 12.87 18.70 0.21
C ARG A 23 14.40 18.68 -0.04
N GLY A 24 14.83 18.76 -1.30
CA GLY A 24 16.23 18.84 -1.67
C GLY A 24 16.98 17.49 -1.71
N HIS A 25 16.26 16.37 -1.77
CA HIS A 25 16.86 15.06 -2.00
C HIS A 25 17.19 14.85 -3.47
N GLN A 26 18.29 14.15 -3.76
CA GLN A 26 18.60 13.63 -5.09
C GLN A 26 17.92 12.26 -5.22
N VAL A 27 16.99 12.14 -6.16
CA VAL A 27 16.17 10.94 -6.28
C VAL A 27 16.51 10.17 -7.54
N THR A 28 16.90 8.90 -7.38
CA THR A 28 16.92 7.90 -8.45
C THR A 28 15.69 7.01 -8.27
N ALA A 29 14.85 6.93 -9.28
CA ALA A 29 13.60 6.18 -9.20
C ALA A 29 13.49 5.12 -10.29
N THR A 30 12.85 3.98 -9.99
CA THR A 30 12.79 2.87 -10.93
C THR A 30 11.44 2.66 -11.56
N THR A 31 11.47 2.07 -12.75
CA THR A 31 10.32 1.57 -13.50
C THR A 31 10.68 0.27 -14.20
N THR A 32 9.70 -0.61 -14.45
CA THR A 32 9.88 -1.82 -15.28
C THR A 32 9.79 -1.54 -16.79
N SER A 33 9.50 -0.31 -17.21
CA SER A 33 9.25 0.04 -18.61
C SER A 33 10.07 1.25 -19.04
N ALA A 34 10.91 1.10 -20.06
CA ALA A 34 11.68 2.20 -20.63
C ALA A 34 10.78 3.37 -21.10
N GLY A 35 9.57 3.07 -21.59
CA GLY A 35 8.61 4.10 -22.00
C GLY A 35 8.10 5.00 -20.88
N LYS A 36 8.41 4.68 -19.61
CA LYS A 36 8.03 5.49 -18.44
C LYS A 36 9.19 6.28 -17.83
N LEU A 37 10.39 6.24 -18.42
CA LEU A 37 11.54 7.02 -17.93
C LEU A 37 11.25 8.52 -17.97
N GLY A 38 10.70 9.03 -19.06
CA GLY A 38 10.31 10.45 -19.17
C GLY A 38 9.31 10.92 -18.11
N LEU A 39 8.47 10.01 -17.57
CA LEU A 39 7.63 10.34 -16.42
C LEU A 39 8.46 10.55 -15.16
N LEU A 40 9.47 9.74 -14.90
CA LEU A 40 10.35 9.90 -13.73
C LEU A 40 11.15 11.20 -13.80
N GLU A 41 11.64 11.56 -14.98
CA GLU A 41 12.30 12.84 -15.23
C GLU A 41 11.36 14.03 -14.97
N GLN A 42 10.11 13.96 -15.44
CA GLN A 42 9.07 14.98 -15.16
C GLN A 42 8.78 15.12 -13.66
N LEU A 43 8.88 14.04 -12.89
CA LEU A 43 8.73 14.05 -11.43
C LEU A 43 9.97 14.58 -10.72
N GLY A 44 11.08 14.82 -11.43
CA GLY A 44 12.34 15.35 -10.91
C GLY A 44 13.35 14.28 -10.47
N ALA A 45 13.16 13.02 -10.85
CA ALA A 45 14.08 11.93 -10.53
C ALA A 45 14.92 11.50 -11.74
N GLU A 46 16.11 10.99 -11.49
CA GLU A 46 16.84 10.16 -12.45
C GLU A 46 16.11 8.81 -12.59
N GLY A 47 15.74 8.44 -13.82
CA GLY A 47 14.98 7.22 -14.09
C GLY A 47 15.88 6.05 -14.44
N ILE A 48 15.66 4.89 -13.81
CA ILE A 48 16.32 3.61 -14.15
C ILE A 48 15.28 2.53 -14.46
N VAL A 49 15.52 1.74 -15.52
CA VAL A 49 14.73 0.52 -15.77
C VAL A 49 15.29 -0.59 -14.90
N MET A 50 14.42 -1.21 -14.08
CA MET A 50 14.80 -2.25 -13.14
C MET A 50 13.70 -3.30 -13.02
N ASP A 51 14.06 -4.57 -13.08
CA ASP A 51 13.20 -5.67 -12.66
C ASP A 51 13.50 -6.04 -11.20
N GLY A 52 12.55 -5.78 -10.31
CA GLY A 52 12.71 -6.09 -8.88
C GLY A 52 12.80 -7.59 -8.56
N LEU A 53 12.45 -8.47 -9.49
CA LEU A 53 12.56 -9.92 -9.36
C LEU A 53 13.87 -10.48 -9.96
N ASP A 54 14.73 -9.63 -10.50
CA ASP A 54 16.06 -9.98 -10.99
C ASP A 54 17.12 -9.36 -10.08
N ALA A 55 17.83 -10.21 -9.34
CA ALA A 55 18.87 -9.79 -8.39
C ALA A 55 19.99 -8.98 -9.04
N ALA A 56 20.40 -9.33 -10.28
CA ALA A 56 21.45 -8.60 -11.00
C ALA A 56 20.95 -7.20 -11.37
N SER A 57 19.73 -7.10 -11.93
CA SER A 57 19.11 -5.82 -12.27
C SER A 57 18.98 -4.89 -11.06
N VAL A 58 18.59 -5.42 -9.89
CA VAL A 58 18.49 -4.65 -8.64
C VAL A 58 19.88 -4.21 -8.16
N GLY A 59 20.85 -5.12 -8.13
CA GLY A 59 22.22 -4.83 -7.69
C GLY A 59 22.88 -3.75 -8.54
N GLU A 60 22.80 -3.84 -9.86
CA GLU A 60 23.34 -2.85 -10.80
C GLU A 60 22.68 -1.48 -10.63
N ALA A 61 21.34 -1.44 -10.50
CA ALA A 61 20.60 -0.19 -10.33
C ALA A 61 20.96 0.53 -9.02
N VAL A 62 21.03 -0.20 -7.90
CA VAL A 62 21.39 0.37 -6.60
C VAL A 62 22.86 0.80 -6.59
N ALA A 63 23.78 0.00 -7.15
CA ALA A 63 25.19 0.34 -7.24
C ALA A 63 25.44 1.60 -8.10
N ALA A 64 24.71 1.75 -9.21
CA ALA A 64 24.78 2.94 -10.06
C ALA A 64 24.29 4.20 -9.34
N ALA A 65 23.18 4.10 -8.62
CA ALA A 65 22.55 5.21 -7.88
C ALA A 65 23.37 5.63 -6.64
N ARG A 66 24.14 4.73 -6.05
CA ARG A 66 24.92 4.97 -4.80
C ARG A 66 24.09 5.69 -3.73
N PRO A 67 22.94 5.17 -3.34
CA PRO A 67 22.01 5.87 -2.46
C PRO A 67 22.50 5.92 -1.02
N ASP A 68 21.99 6.88 -0.25
CA ASP A 68 22.14 6.95 1.20
C ASP A 68 21.00 6.17 1.92
N ALA A 69 19.85 6.04 1.23
CA ALA A 69 18.69 5.29 1.71
C ALA A 69 17.86 4.73 0.55
N ILE A 70 17.10 3.65 0.81
CA ILE A 70 16.25 2.97 -0.17
C ILE A 70 14.80 3.02 0.30
N VAL A 71 13.86 3.31 -0.63
CA VAL A 71 12.42 3.18 -0.43
C VAL A 71 11.89 2.09 -1.37
N HIS A 72 11.25 1.08 -0.79
CA HIS A 72 10.67 -0.07 -1.49
C HIS A 72 9.15 0.07 -1.63
N GLU A 73 8.70 0.54 -2.80
CA GLU A 73 7.28 0.69 -3.16
C GLU A 73 6.87 -0.24 -4.32
N MET A 74 7.64 -1.29 -4.59
CA MET A 74 7.35 -2.19 -5.71
C MET A 74 6.12 -3.05 -5.42
N THR A 75 5.14 -2.97 -6.30
CA THR A 75 3.96 -3.84 -6.34
C THR A 75 3.57 -4.12 -7.79
N ALA A 76 2.81 -5.18 -8.00
CA ALA A 76 2.23 -5.52 -9.29
C ALA A 76 0.70 -5.60 -9.19
N LEU A 77 0.08 -4.64 -8.48
CA LEU A 77 -1.37 -4.63 -8.24
C LEU A 77 -2.19 -4.03 -9.38
N SER A 78 -1.57 -3.34 -10.34
CA SER A 78 -2.28 -2.69 -11.43
C SER A 78 -2.97 -3.70 -12.37
N VAL A 79 -4.11 -3.30 -12.94
CA VAL A 79 -4.84 -4.07 -13.97
C VAL A 79 -3.96 -4.37 -15.17
N ALA A 80 -3.01 -3.48 -15.48
CA ALA A 80 -2.05 -3.68 -16.57
C ALA A 80 -1.14 -4.91 -16.36
N HIS A 81 -0.83 -5.26 -15.11
CA HIS A 81 0.00 -6.42 -14.78
C HIS A 81 -0.82 -7.70 -14.60
N ASN A 82 -2.01 -7.61 -14.01
CA ASN A 82 -2.78 -8.77 -13.56
C ASN A 82 -4.06 -9.02 -14.36
N GLY A 83 -4.39 -8.13 -15.29
CA GLY A 83 -5.68 -8.19 -15.98
C GLY A 83 -6.85 -7.82 -15.05
N LYS A 84 -8.08 -8.12 -15.50
CA LYS A 84 -9.29 -7.82 -14.72
C LYS A 84 -9.34 -8.63 -13.42
N PRO A 85 -9.71 -8.01 -12.28
CA PRO A 85 -9.81 -8.70 -11.01
C PRO A 85 -10.72 -9.94 -11.08
N ASN A 86 -10.20 -11.08 -10.63
CA ASN A 86 -10.97 -12.31 -10.45
C ASN A 86 -11.09 -12.62 -8.95
N PHE A 87 -12.18 -12.22 -8.33
CA PHE A 87 -12.42 -12.41 -6.90
C PHE A 87 -12.54 -13.88 -6.44
N ARG A 88 -12.67 -14.82 -7.38
CA ARG A 88 -12.62 -16.27 -7.07
C ARG A 88 -11.19 -16.79 -6.93
N HIS A 89 -10.22 -16.07 -7.50
CA HIS A 89 -8.80 -16.42 -7.48
C HIS A 89 -7.94 -15.23 -7.06
N PRO A 90 -8.15 -14.68 -5.84
CA PRO A 90 -7.41 -13.53 -5.34
C PRO A 90 -5.91 -13.81 -5.23
N GLU A 91 -5.53 -15.06 -5.01
CA GLU A 91 -4.14 -15.51 -4.95
C GLU A 91 -3.35 -15.22 -6.23
N ARG A 92 -4.02 -15.22 -7.39
CA ARG A 92 -3.38 -14.90 -8.69
C ARG A 92 -3.08 -13.42 -8.83
N LEU A 93 -3.96 -12.56 -8.31
CA LEU A 93 -3.75 -11.10 -8.32
C LEU A 93 -2.57 -10.70 -7.43
N ALA A 94 -2.39 -11.41 -6.32
CA ALA A 94 -1.34 -11.12 -5.35
C ALA A 94 0.00 -11.80 -5.67
N ALA A 95 0.05 -12.79 -6.58
CA ALA A 95 1.22 -13.65 -6.76
C ALA A 95 2.50 -12.87 -7.07
N SER A 96 2.48 -11.98 -8.06
CA SER A 96 3.64 -11.16 -8.43
C SER A 96 4.00 -10.16 -7.33
N THR A 97 3.00 -9.55 -6.69
CA THR A 97 3.23 -8.64 -5.56
C THR A 97 3.84 -9.36 -4.36
N ASN A 98 3.39 -10.58 -4.06
CA ASN A 98 3.98 -11.37 -2.97
C ASN A 98 5.44 -11.70 -3.25
N ARG A 99 5.81 -12.05 -4.49
CA ARG A 99 7.22 -12.23 -4.88
C ARG A 99 8.04 -10.95 -4.75
N LEU A 100 7.49 -9.79 -5.12
CA LEU A 100 8.17 -8.51 -4.90
C LEU A 100 8.36 -8.20 -3.41
N ARG A 101 7.43 -8.64 -2.54
CA ARG A 101 7.56 -8.51 -1.08
C ARG A 101 8.55 -9.49 -0.45
N THR A 102 8.80 -10.64 -1.06
CA THR A 102 9.80 -11.62 -0.61
C THR A 102 11.10 -11.46 -1.40
N ASP A 103 11.18 -12.03 -2.60
CA ASP A 103 12.39 -12.04 -3.43
C ASP A 103 12.90 -10.61 -3.71
N GLY A 104 11.98 -9.68 -4.07
CA GLY A 104 12.34 -8.29 -4.36
C GLY A 104 12.88 -7.53 -3.14
N THR A 105 12.37 -7.81 -1.94
CA THR A 105 12.91 -7.26 -0.69
C THR A 105 14.31 -7.81 -0.41
N ASP A 106 14.51 -9.12 -0.59
CA ASP A 106 15.83 -9.75 -0.40
C ASP A 106 16.88 -9.16 -1.35
N HIS A 107 16.52 -8.96 -2.62
CA HIS A 107 17.41 -8.34 -3.60
C HIS A 107 17.79 -6.90 -3.21
N LEU A 108 16.81 -6.11 -2.73
CA LEU A 108 17.09 -4.73 -2.27
C LEU A 108 17.94 -4.71 -1.01
N LEU A 109 17.69 -5.59 -0.04
CA LEU A 109 18.48 -5.67 1.19
C LEU A 109 19.92 -6.13 0.90
N ALA A 110 20.10 -7.12 0.03
CA ALA A 110 21.43 -7.57 -0.41
C ALA A 110 22.18 -6.45 -1.14
N ALA A 111 21.51 -5.69 -2.02
CA ALA A 111 22.10 -4.55 -2.69
C ALA A 111 22.44 -3.40 -1.72
N ALA A 112 21.60 -3.17 -0.71
CA ALA A 112 21.83 -2.21 0.36
C ALA A 112 23.08 -2.58 1.17
N GLU A 113 23.22 -3.83 1.58
CA GLU A 113 24.39 -4.34 2.28
C GLU A 113 25.67 -4.18 1.45
N ALA A 114 25.63 -4.58 0.17
CA ALA A 114 26.76 -4.50 -0.75
C ALA A 114 27.23 -3.05 -1.01
N THR A 115 26.34 -2.06 -0.90
CA THR A 115 26.62 -0.65 -1.13
C THR A 115 26.75 0.18 0.15
N GLY A 116 26.61 -0.44 1.32
CA GLY A 116 26.71 0.22 2.63
C GLY A 116 25.50 1.08 3.00
N VAL A 117 24.35 0.87 2.37
CA VAL A 117 23.10 1.55 2.73
C VAL A 117 22.53 0.97 4.02
N SER A 118 22.34 1.82 5.03
CA SER A 118 21.93 1.39 6.37
C SER A 118 20.43 1.55 6.64
N HIS A 119 19.68 2.20 5.76
CA HIS A 119 18.27 2.47 6.00
C HIS A 119 17.38 2.12 4.81
N VAL A 120 16.41 1.26 5.05
CA VAL A 120 15.40 0.82 4.07
C VAL A 120 14.02 1.09 4.64
N VAL A 121 13.19 1.80 3.87
CA VAL A 121 11.76 1.97 4.16
C VAL A 121 10.98 1.11 3.18
N ALA A 122 10.14 0.20 3.69
CA ALA A 122 9.38 -0.71 2.84
C ALA A 122 7.87 -0.59 3.07
N GLN A 123 7.11 -0.73 1.99
CA GLN A 123 5.66 -0.76 2.04
C GLN A 123 5.14 -2.08 2.61
N SER A 124 4.15 -1.99 3.48
CA SER A 124 3.28 -3.07 3.92
C SER A 124 1.81 -2.63 3.83
N VAL A 125 0.88 -3.37 4.38
CA VAL A 125 -0.55 -3.08 4.26
C VAL A 125 -1.24 -3.17 5.62
N ALA A 126 -2.03 -2.14 5.96
CA ALA A 126 -2.97 -2.14 7.08
C ALA A 126 -4.19 -2.99 6.71
N THR A 127 -3.99 -4.30 6.70
CA THR A 127 -5.01 -5.29 6.36
C THR A 127 -5.70 -5.81 7.62
N TRP A 128 -6.77 -6.60 7.43
CA TRP A 128 -7.45 -7.24 8.56
C TRP A 128 -6.46 -8.07 9.37
N THR A 129 -6.56 -7.97 10.68
CA THR A 129 -5.84 -8.81 11.63
C THR A 129 -6.82 -9.75 12.31
N GLU A 130 -6.30 -10.71 13.06
CA GLU A 130 -7.10 -11.60 13.89
C GLU A 130 -8.09 -10.84 14.76
N ILE A 131 -9.21 -11.49 15.06
CA ILE A 131 -10.25 -10.95 15.92
C ILE A 131 -9.68 -10.83 17.34
N GLY A 132 -9.38 -9.61 17.76
CA GLY A 132 -8.98 -9.31 19.15
C GLY A 132 -10.15 -8.78 19.96
N ASP A 133 -9.85 -8.12 21.04
CA ASP A 133 -10.77 -7.54 22.02
C ASP A 133 -11.70 -6.41 21.53
N GLY A 134 -11.73 -6.14 20.23
CA GLY A 134 -12.53 -5.10 19.59
C GLY A 134 -11.87 -3.71 19.54
N GLY A 135 -10.69 -3.54 20.10
CA GLY A 135 -9.90 -2.31 20.01
C GLY A 135 -9.35 -2.02 18.61
N ARG A 136 -8.73 -0.84 18.45
CA ARG A 136 -7.96 -0.52 17.24
C ARG A 136 -6.66 -1.31 17.21
N VAL A 137 -6.30 -1.78 16.01
CA VAL A 137 -5.03 -2.48 15.77
C VAL A 137 -3.86 -1.51 15.91
N ARG A 138 -2.91 -1.87 16.74
CA ARG A 138 -1.66 -1.15 16.95
C ARG A 138 -0.52 -1.81 16.17
N GLU A 139 0.61 -1.14 16.13
CA GLU A 139 1.80 -1.64 15.43
C GLU A 139 2.41 -2.90 16.06
N GLU A 140 2.20 -3.09 17.36
CA GLU A 140 2.64 -4.27 18.12
C GLU A 140 1.74 -5.49 17.86
N ASP A 141 0.50 -5.27 17.37
CA ASP A 141 -0.41 -6.37 17.07
C ASP A 141 0.10 -7.15 15.85
N PRO A 142 0.11 -8.49 15.91
CA PRO A 142 0.58 -9.31 14.82
C PRO A 142 -0.28 -9.12 13.56
N LEU A 143 0.34 -9.26 12.39
CA LEU A 143 -0.41 -9.40 11.14
C LEU A 143 -1.17 -10.73 11.14
N PRO A 144 -2.21 -10.88 10.27
CA PRO A 144 -3.05 -12.05 10.22
C PRO A 144 -2.24 -13.35 10.19
N SER A 145 -2.66 -14.30 11.01
CA SER A 145 -2.10 -15.64 11.07
C SER A 145 -2.71 -16.57 10.00
N GLU A 146 -2.56 -17.88 10.22
CA GLU A 146 -3.10 -18.92 9.32
C GLU A 146 -4.63 -18.92 9.20
N GLU A 147 -5.35 -18.26 10.09
CA GLU A 147 -6.82 -18.21 10.12
C GLU A 147 -7.44 -17.39 8.96
N VAL A 148 -6.64 -16.66 8.21
CA VAL A 148 -7.12 -15.89 7.03
C VAL A 148 -7.62 -16.78 5.89
N GLY A 149 -7.37 -18.09 5.96
CA GLY A 149 -7.76 -19.05 4.93
C GLY A 149 -6.66 -19.26 3.87
N PRO A 150 -6.69 -20.44 3.18
CA PRO A 150 -5.59 -20.89 2.33
C PRO A 150 -5.26 -19.96 1.16
N LYS A 151 -6.24 -19.26 0.59
CA LYS A 151 -6.03 -18.35 -0.56
C LYS A 151 -5.32 -17.05 -0.16
N MET A 152 -5.54 -16.58 1.06
CA MET A 152 -4.96 -15.34 1.56
C MET A 152 -3.68 -15.56 2.36
N ARG A 153 -3.39 -16.81 2.75
CA ARG A 153 -2.22 -17.18 3.55
C ARG A 153 -0.91 -16.66 2.97
N ARG A 154 -0.67 -16.90 1.67
CA ARG A 154 0.55 -16.45 0.99
C ARG A 154 0.73 -14.93 1.02
N MET A 155 -0.37 -14.17 0.98
CA MET A 155 -0.30 -12.72 1.11
C MET A 155 0.09 -12.33 2.54
N ALA A 156 -0.52 -12.95 3.55
CA ALA A 156 -0.20 -12.70 4.95
C ALA A 156 1.25 -13.09 5.28
N GLU A 157 1.75 -14.21 4.76
CA GLU A 157 3.14 -14.64 4.88
C GLU A 157 4.11 -13.63 4.25
N ALA A 158 3.82 -13.16 3.04
CA ALA A 158 4.67 -12.18 2.35
C ALA A 158 4.68 -10.82 3.06
N LEU A 159 3.56 -10.38 3.65
CA LEU A 159 3.50 -9.16 4.45
C LEU A 159 4.30 -9.28 5.74
N ARG A 160 4.17 -10.40 6.46
CA ARG A 160 5.00 -10.67 7.65
C ARG A 160 6.47 -10.71 7.30
N TYR A 161 6.81 -11.39 6.21
CA TYR A 161 8.20 -11.52 5.75
C TYR A 161 8.84 -10.15 5.53
N VAL A 162 8.23 -9.26 4.72
CA VAL A 162 8.81 -7.94 4.45
C VAL A 162 8.97 -7.11 5.72
N GLU A 163 7.99 -7.13 6.64
CA GLU A 163 8.11 -6.42 7.92
C GLU A 163 9.26 -6.98 8.77
N ASP A 164 9.32 -8.30 8.93
CA ASP A 164 10.33 -8.97 9.75
C ASP A 164 11.76 -8.71 9.26
N VAL A 165 12.01 -8.88 7.96
CA VAL A 165 13.38 -8.74 7.43
C VAL A 165 13.84 -7.27 7.42
N VAL A 166 12.94 -6.35 7.07
CA VAL A 166 13.26 -4.92 7.05
C VAL A 166 13.49 -4.37 8.46
N VAL A 167 12.65 -4.74 9.42
CA VAL A 167 12.81 -4.31 10.82
C VAL A 167 14.08 -4.91 11.44
N LYS A 168 14.42 -6.17 11.14
CA LYS A 168 15.68 -6.80 11.59
C LYS A 168 16.93 -6.06 11.12
N THR A 169 16.90 -5.46 9.93
CA THR A 169 18.03 -4.64 9.43
C THR A 169 18.03 -3.21 9.96
N GLY A 170 17.11 -2.86 10.87
CA GLY A 170 16.99 -1.53 11.44
C GLY A 170 16.21 -0.55 10.55
N GLY A 171 15.50 -1.05 9.55
CA GLY A 171 14.65 -0.27 8.65
C GLY A 171 13.24 -0.04 9.18
N THR A 172 12.39 0.49 8.32
CA THR A 172 10.99 0.86 8.60
C THR A 172 10.04 0.12 7.69
N ALA A 173 8.98 -0.44 8.24
CA ALA A 173 7.84 -0.97 7.49
C ALA A 173 6.61 -0.06 7.68
N LEU A 174 6.01 0.39 6.57
CA LEU A 174 4.84 1.26 6.57
C LEU A 174 3.61 0.47 6.16
N ARG A 175 2.69 0.22 7.10
CA ARG A 175 1.40 -0.43 6.84
C ARG A 175 0.42 0.61 6.30
N TYR A 176 0.35 0.74 4.99
CA TYR A 176 -0.59 1.66 4.37
C TYR A 176 -2.02 1.16 4.41
N GLY A 177 -2.96 2.06 4.67
CA GLY A 177 -4.38 1.87 4.43
C GLY A 177 -4.70 1.74 2.93
N ALA A 178 -5.97 1.53 2.61
CA ALA A 178 -6.45 1.61 1.25
C ALA A 178 -6.29 3.05 0.74
N PHE A 179 -5.73 3.21 -0.44
CA PHE A 179 -5.45 4.53 -0.98
C PHE A 179 -6.71 5.20 -1.55
N TYR A 180 -6.81 6.51 -1.33
CA TYR A 180 -7.68 7.40 -2.07
C TYR A 180 -6.92 8.64 -2.55
N GLY A 181 -7.55 9.40 -3.43
CA GLY A 181 -6.97 10.53 -4.13
C GLY A 181 -6.95 10.30 -5.65
N SER A 182 -6.73 11.34 -6.41
CA SER A 182 -6.89 11.34 -7.87
C SER A 182 -6.25 10.14 -8.57
N GLY A 183 -7.08 9.37 -9.26
CA GLY A 183 -6.66 8.21 -10.09
C GLY A 183 -6.52 6.88 -9.34
N THR A 184 -6.98 6.77 -8.09
CA THR A 184 -6.88 5.51 -7.33
C THR A 184 -8.17 4.70 -7.27
N ASN A 185 -9.33 5.36 -7.27
CA ASN A 185 -10.61 4.72 -7.02
C ASN A 185 -11.47 4.50 -8.28
N ASP A 186 -10.98 4.82 -9.46
CA ASP A 186 -11.73 4.69 -10.72
C ASP A 186 -12.26 3.27 -10.93
N ASP A 187 -11.42 2.26 -10.70
CA ASP A 187 -11.82 0.85 -10.82
C ASP A 187 -12.88 0.47 -9.78
N LEU A 188 -12.75 0.95 -8.55
CA LEU A 188 -13.73 0.71 -7.49
C LEU A 188 -15.07 1.38 -7.81
N VAL A 189 -15.05 2.63 -8.23
CA VAL A 189 -16.24 3.37 -8.67
C VAL A 189 -16.92 2.66 -9.84
N GLU A 190 -16.15 2.17 -10.79
CA GLU A 190 -16.69 1.41 -11.93
C GLU A 190 -17.32 0.09 -11.51
N LEU A 191 -16.73 -0.62 -10.52
CA LEU A 191 -17.33 -1.80 -9.93
C LEU A 191 -18.65 -1.48 -9.22
N VAL A 192 -18.71 -0.37 -8.48
CA VAL A 192 -19.94 0.09 -7.82
C VAL A 192 -21.00 0.48 -8.86
N ARG A 193 -20.62 1.23 -9.91
CA ARG A 193 -21.50 1.61 -11.03
C ARG A 193 -22.11 0.38 -11.72
N LYS A 194 -21.30 -0.65 -11.95
CA LYS A 194 -21.73 -1.92 -12.55
C LYS A 194 -22.42 -2.86 -11.56
N ARG A 195 -22.65 -2.44 -10.31
CA ARG A 195 -23.24 -3.25 -9.24
C ARG A 195 -22.46 -4.53 -8.94
N ARG A 196 -21.16 -4.53 -9.14
CA ARG A 196 -20.25 -5.66 -8.89
C ARG A 196 -19.53 -5.57 -7.55
N PHE A 197 -19.72 -4.49 -6.82
CA PHE A 197 -19.26 -4.32 -5.44
C PHE A 197 -20.46 -4.05 -4.53
N PRO A 198 -21.15 -5.12 -4.06
CA PRO A 198 -22.32 -4.99 -3.21
C PRO A 198 -21.94 -4.74 -1.76
N LEU A 199 -22.87 -4.18 -0.98
CA LEU A 199 -22.81 -4.18 0.47
C LEU A 199 -23.16 -5.58 0.98
N VAL A 200 -22.17 -6.28 1.52
CA VAL A 200 -22.31 -7.66 1.98
C VAL A 200 -22.78 -7.71 3.44
N GLY A 201 -23.86 -8.41 3.70
CA GLY A 201 -24.42 -8.58 5.04
C GLY A 201 -24.73 -7.24 5.70
N GLY A 202 -24.22 -7.04 6.92
CA GLY A 202 -24.33 -5.76 7.65
C GLY A 202 -23.31 -4.71 7.25
N GLY A 203 -22.29 -5.04 6.43
CA GLY A 203 -21.19 -4.16 6.06
C GLY A 203 -20.39 -3.66 7.27
N THR A 204 -20.15 -4.54 8.24
CA THR A 204 -19.54 -4.20 9.55
C THR A 204 -18.03 -4.20 9.56
N GLY A 205 -17.38 -4.78 8.53
CA GLY A 205 -15.92 -4.76 8.43
C GLY A 205 -15.40 -3.33 8.23
N TYR A 206 -14.29 -3.01 8.89
CA TYR A 206 -13.64 -1.71 8.74
C TYR A 206 -12.68 -1.71 7.54
N PHE A 207 -12.64 -0.58 6.85
CA PHE A 207 -11.57 -0.18 5.95
C PHE A 207 -10.78 0.94 6.59
N ASN A 208 -9.49 0.88 6.44
CA ASN A 208 -8.56 1.91 6.86
C ASN A 208 -8.09 2.62 5.60
N TRP A 209 -8.43 3.88 5.49
CA TRP A 209 -8.11 4.70 4.33
C TRP A 209 -6.87 5.54 4.59
N VAL A 210 -6.22 6.00 3.54
CA VAL A 210 -5.18 7.03 3.59
C VAL A 210 -5.09 7.74 2.24
N HIS A 211 -4.97 9.07 2.27
CA HIS A 211 -4.72 9.83 1.04
C HIS A 211 -3.30 9.59 0.53
N LEU A 212 -3.15 9.49 -0.80
CA LEU A 212 -1.83 9.23 -1.41
C LEU A 212 -0.77 10.26 -1.02
N ASP A 213 -1.13 11.55 -0.92
CA ASP A 213 -0.18 12.60 -0.54
C ASP A 213 0.26 12.46 0.91
N ASP A 214 -0.65 12.05 1.81
CA ASP A 214 -0.34 11.83 3.23
C ASP A 214 0.49 10.55 3.42
N ALA A 215 0.20 9.50 2.65
CA ALA A 215 1.02 8.29 2.64
C ALA A 215 2.45 8.57 2.17
N ALA A 216 2.61 9.34 1.08
CA ALA A 216 3.91 9.78 0.58
C ALA A 216 4.64 10.65 1.61
N ASN A 217 3.92 11.57 2.29
CA ASN A 217 4.51 12.41 3.33
C ASN A 217 4.99 11.57 4.54
N ALA A 218 4.22 10.57 4.96
CA ALA A 218 4.65 9.65 6.03
C ALA A 218 5.94 8.91 5.63
N THR A 219 6.06 8.49 4.36
CA THR A 219 7.26 7.85 3.84
C THR A 219 8.47 8.77 3.88
N VAL A 220 8.30 10.03 3.48
CA VAL A 220 9.38 11.04 3.57
C VAL A 220 9.83 11.24 5.01
N LEU A 221 8.88 11.40 5.94
CA LEU A 221 9.19 11.59 7.36
C LEU A 221 9.92 10.37 7.96
N ALA A 222 9.45 9.16 7.65
CA ALA A 222 10.10 7.93 8.10
C ALA A 222 11.54 7.81 7.56
N LEU A 223 11.76 8.20 6.31
CA LEU A 223 13.06 8.21 5.68
C LEU A 223 14.00 9.24 6.32
N GLU A 224 13.57 10.50 6.42
CA GLU A 224 14.41 11.61 6.94
C GLU A 224 14.81 11.41 8.40
N GLN A 225 13.94 10.81 9.20
CA GLN A 225 14.20 10.52 10.60
C GLN A 225 14.93 9.19 10.83
N MET A 226 15.16 8.44 9.76
CA MET A 226 15.69 7.07 9.84
C MET A 226 14.93 6.24 10.87
N ALA A 227 13.59 6.35 10.84
CA ALA A 227 12.69 5.72 11.78
C ALA A 227 12.85 4.20 11.75
N LYS A 228 12.56 3.53 12.87
CA LYS A 228 12.73 2.08 12.98
C LYS A 228 11.44 1.39 13.39
N GLY A 229 11.22 0.22 12.82
CA GLY A 229 10.08 -0.61 13.18
C GLY A 229 8.87 -0.40 12.28
N VAL A 230 7.70 -0.76 12.77
CA VAL A 230 6.44 -0.74 12.00
C VAL A 230 5.62 0.49 12.35
N PHE A 231 4.97 1.10 11.35
CA PHE A 231 4.03 2.21 11.52
C PHE A 231 2.76 1.99 10.71
N ASN A 232 1.60 2.22 11.33
CA ASN A 232 0.32 2.23 10.64
C ASN A 232 0.08 3.61 10.02
N ILE A 233 -0.06 3.66 8.70
CA ILE A 233 -0.27 4.89 7.93
C ILE A 233 -1.69 4.86 7.39
N VAL A 234 -2.60 5.35 8.22
CA VAL A 234 -4.05 5.39 7.97
C VAL A 234 -4.61 6.74 8.41
N ASP A 235 -5.74 7.18 7.85
CA ASP A 235 -6.42 8.40 8.29
C ASP A 235 -7.05 8.26 9.70
N ASP A 236 -7.65 9.35 10.19
CA ASP A 236 -8.21 9.40 11.55
C ASP A 236 -9.58 8.73 11.66
N GLU A 237 -10.21 8.42 10.52
CA GLU A 237 -11.59 7.93 10.45
C GLU A 237 -11.67 6.52 9.81
N PRO A 238 -11.29 5.45 10.53
CA PRO A 238 -11.57 4.10 10.04
C PRO A 238 -13.07 3.93 9.83
N ALA A 239 -13.48 3.42 8.67
CA ALA A 239 -14.87 3.38 8.29
C ALA A 239 -15.40 1.97 8.03
N GLN A 240 -16.59 1.68 8.53
CA GLN A 240 -17.28 0.45 8.15
C GLN A 240 -17.74 0.51 6.69
N VAL A 241 -17.76 -0.65 6.01
CA VAL A 241 -18.19 -0.73 4.60
C VAL A 241 -19.57 -0.13 4.39
N ARG A 242 -20.49 -0.29 5.37
CA ARG A 242 -21.82 0.31 5.32
C ARG A 242 -21.85 1.84 5.36
N GLU A 243 -20.74 2.47 5.73
CA GLU A 243 -20.59 3.93 5.82
C GLU A 243 -19.91 4.48 4.56
N TRP A 244 -18.70 4.01 4.26
CA TRP A 244 -17.91 4.56 3.18
C TRP A 244 -18.43 4.18 1.79
N LEU A 245 -18.94 2.94 1.58
CA LEU A 245 -19.34 2.48 0.27
C LEU A 245 -20.56 3.22 -0.30
N PRO A 246 -21.64 3.49 0.49
CA PRO A 246 -22.72 4.36 0.03
C PRO A 246 -22.30 5.82 -0.14
N TYR A 247 -21.33 6.29 0.66
CA TYR A 247 -20.80 7.64 0.56
C TYR A 247 -20.01 7.82 -0.74
N LEU A 248 -19.07 6.91 -1.04
CA LEU A 248 -18.34 6.87 -2.30
C LEU A 248 -19.30 6.87 -3.50
N ALA A 249 -20.34 6.03 -3.46
CA ALA A 249 -21.33 5.97 -4.51
C ALA A 249 -22.06 7.31 -4.71
N LYS A 250 -22.36 8.02 -3.62
CA LYS A 250 -22.99 9.34 -3.66
C LYS A 250 -22.04 10.38 -4.25
N SER A 251 -20.80 10.46 -3.77
CA SER A 251 -19.79 11.42 -4.25
C SER A 251 -19.48 11.22 -5.74
N ALA A 252 -19.36 9.97 -6.18
CA ALA A 252 -19.14 9.64 -7.59
C ALA A 252 -20.40 9.71 -8.48
N GLY A 253 -21.56 10.15 -7.97
CA GLY A 253 -22.80 10.27 -8.73
C GLY A 253 -23.37 8.93 -9.24
N VAL A 254 -23.00 7.80 -8.59
CA VAL A 254 -23.50 6.48 -8.99
C VAL A 254 -24.61 5.97 -8.07
N ARG A 255 -25.38 5.01 -8.55
CA ARG A 255 -26.49 4.43 -7.76
C ARG A 255 -25.97 3.73 -6.51
N ARG A 256 -26.73 3.78 -5.42
CA ARG A 256 -26.42 3.09 -4.16
C ARG A 256 -26.07 1.61 -4.39
N PRO A 257 -25.08 1.07 -3.68
CA PRO A 257 -24.71 -0.34 -3.76
C PRO A 257 -25.89 -1.25 -3.45
N MET A 258 -25.96 -2.38 -4.14
CA MET A 258 -26.93 -3.42 -3.80
C MET A 258 -26.52 -4.09 -2.48
N ARG A 259 -27.51 -4.54 -1.72
CA ARG A 259 -27.26 -5.40 -0.56
C ARG A 259 -27.24 -6.86 -0.98
N LEU A 260 -26.23 -7.59 -0.50
CA LEU A 260 -26.09 -9.01 -0.77
C LEU A 260 -25.97 -9.77 0.56
N PRO A 261 -26.81 -10.80 0.80
CA PRO A 261 -26.67 -11.64 1.98
C PRO A 261 -25.27 -12.29 2.05
N ARG A 262 -24.70 -12.39 3.27
CA ARG A 262 -23.34 -12.91 3.48
C ARG A 262 -23.14 -14.30 2.84
N TRP A 263 -24.10 -15.20 2.98
CA TRP A 263 -24.01 -16.56 2.45
C TRP A 263 -23.92 -16.57 0.91
N VAL A 264 -24.67 -15.68 0.23
CA VAL A 264 -24.59 -15.54 -1.24
C VAL A 264 -23.21 -15.01 -1.65
N ALA A 265 -22.74 -13.96 -0.95
CA ALA A 265 -21.42 -13.40 -1.21
C ALA A 265 -20.33 -14.46 -1.01
N GLN A 266 -20.44 -15.30 0.00
CA GLN A 266 -19.48 -16.36 0.29
C GLN A 266 -19.40 -17.41 -0.82
N LEU A 267 -20.52 -17.75 -1.45
CA LEU A 267 -20.54 -18.63 -2.63
C LEU A 267 -19.86 -17.99 -3.86
N LEU A 268 -19.96 -16.66 -4.00
CA LEU A 268 -19.44 -15.94 -5.18
C LEU A 268 -17.96 -15.53 -5.03
N ALA A 269 -17.54 -15.08 -3.85
CA ALA A 269 -16.25 -14.46 -3.60
C ALA A 269 -15.41 -15.15 -2.50
N GLY A 270 -15.95 -16.21 -1.87
CA GLY A 270 -15.20 -17.02 -0.91
C GLY A 270 -14.59 -16.22 0.24
N GLU A 271 -13.30 -16.40 0.48
CA GLU A 271 -12.55 -15.76 1.58
C GLU A 271 -12.51 -14.22 1.50
N MET A 272 -12.63 -13.65 0.30
CA MET A 272 -12.66 -12.19 0.13
C MET A 272 -13.81 -11.51 0.90
N VAL A 273 -14.86 -12.25 1.21
CA VAL A 273 -15.98 -11.75 2.03
C VAL A 273 -15.52 -11.32 3.42
N LYS A 274 -14.52 -12.00 4.00
CA LYS A 274 -13.96 -11.64 5.31
C LYS A 274 -13.41 -10.21 5.32
N MET A 275 -12.74 -9.78 4.25
CA MET A 275 -12.19 -8.40 4.16
C MET A 275 -13.27 -7.34 4.37
N VAL A 276 -14.46 -7.54 3.81
CA VAL A 276 -15.55 -6.56 3.88
C VAL A 276 -16.50 -6.76 5.07
N THR A 277 -16.37 -7.88 5.79
CA THR A 277 -17.25 -8.18 6.94
C THR A 277 -16.53 -8.23 8.29
N GLU A 278 -15.22 -8.46 8.30
CA GLU A 278 -14.41 -8.73 9.51
C GLU A 278 -13.17 -7.83 9.64
N GLY A 279 -12.97 -6.88 8.73
CA GLY A 279 -11.86 -5.92 8.81
C GLY A 279 -11.89 -5.12 10.12
N ARG A 280 -10.71 -4.80 10.67
CA ARG A 280 -10.55 -4.02 11.92
C ARG A 280 -10.07 -2.60 11.66
N ALA A 281 -10.37 -1.71 12.58
CA ALA A 281 -9.85 -0.36 12.59
C ALA A 281 -8.39 -0.32 13.07
N PHE A 282 -7.53 0.43 12.38
CA PHE A 282 -6.14 0.62 12.77
C PHE A 282 -5.93 1.95 13.49
N SER A 283 -4.90 2.02 14.34
CA SER A 283 -4.47 3.24 15.02
C SER A 283 -3.27 3.85 14.28
N ASN A 284 -3.30 5.15 14.04
CA ASN A 284 -2.17 5.92 13.50
C ASN A 284 -1.42 6.72 14.58
N ALA A 285 -1.74 6.48 15.85
CA ALA A 285 -1.22 7.28 16.96
C ALA A 285 0.31 7.24 17.08
N LYS A 286 0.94 6.12 16.75
CA LYS A 286 2.40 5.98 16.75
C LYS A 286 3.04 6.83 15.66
N ALA A 287 2.51 6.78 14.43
CA ALA A 287 3.02 7.59 13.33
C ALA A 287 2.94 9.09 13.65
N LYS A 288 1.83 9.56 14.20
CA LYS A 288 1.68 10.95 14.63
C LYS A 288 2.69 11.32 15.72
N ARG A 289 2.86 10.48 16.73
CA ARG A 289 3.74 10.77 17.88
C ARG A 289 5.22 10.70 17.51
N GLU A 290 5.64 9.67 16.77
CA GLU A 290 7.05 9.37 16.56
C GLU A 290 7.60 9.98 15.27
N LEU A 291 6.78 10.09 14.20
CA LEU A 291 7.18 10.74 12.96
C LEU A 291 6.80 12.23 12.91
N GLY A 292 5.99 12.73 13.86
CA GLY A 292 5.39 14.05 13.76
C GLY A 292 4.47 14.16 12.54
N TRP A 293 3.87 13.05 12.13
CA TRP A 293 3.05 12.98 10.92
C TRP A 293 1.72 13.68 11.12
N GLU A 294 1.46 14.68 10.29
CA GLU A 294 0.21 15.41 10.23
C GLU A 294 -0.51 15.11 8.93
N LEU A 295 -1.81 14.83 9.05
CA LEU A 295 -2.67 14.53 7.91
C LEU A 295 -3.18 15.82 7.28
N ARG A 296 -2.97 15.96 5.98
CA ARG A 296 -3.67 16.97 5.17
C ARG A 296 -5.14 16.56 4.94
N TYR A 297 -5.36 15.27 4.83
CA TYR A 297 -6.67 14.65 4.63
C TYR A 297 -6.99 13.72 5.81
N PRO A 298 -7.49 14.26 6.93
CA PRO A 298 -7.73 13.47 8.15
C PRO A 298 -8.91 12.49 8.01
N SER A 299 -9.74 12.65 6.96
CA SER A 299 -10.92 11.83 6.71
C SER A 299 -11.06 11.51 5.22
N TRP A 300 -11.34 10.25 4.92
CA TRP A 300 -11.71 9.76 3.60
C TRP A 300 -12.92 10.50 3.01
N ARG A 301 -13.80 11.08 3.86
CA ARG A 301 -14.97 11.86 3.40
C ARG A 301 -14.53 13.07 2.61
N GLN A 302 -13.62 13.85 3.18
CA GLN A 302 -13.04 15.02 2.51
C GLN A 302 -12.38 14.61 1.19
N GLY A 303 -11.58 13.54 1.21
CA GLY A 303 -10.86 13.10 0.02
C GLY A 303 -11.79 12.62 -1.10
N PHE A 304 -12.86 11.87 -0.77
CA PHE A 304 -13.85 11.46 -1.78
C PHE A 304 -14.64 12.63 -2.35
N GLU A 305 -14.94 13.66 -1.54
CA GLU A 305 -15.59 14.87 -2.03
C GLU A 305 -14.69 15.62 -3.02
N GLU A 306 -13.40 15.78 -2.70
CA GLU A 306 -12.43 16.45 -3.58
C GLU A 306 -12.12 15.63 -4.84
N GLU A 307 -12.06 14.29 -4.75
CA GLU A 307 -11.74 13.42 -5.88
C GLU A 307 -12.85 13.41 -6.95
N PHE A 308 -14.12 13.56 -6.54
CA PHE A 308 -15.29 13.45 -7.42
C PHE A 308 -16.07 14.76 -7.58
N ALA A 309 -15.54 15.90 -7.08
CA ALA A 309 -16.07 17.23 -7.34
C ALA A 309 -15.68 17.70 -8.77
#